data_8bc5a1136cca9f75daed47b811eef7bc
#
_entry.id   8bc5a1136cca9f75daed47b811eef7bc
#
_cell.length_a   1.000
_cell.length_b   1.000
_cell.length_c   1.000
_cell.angle_alpha   90.00
_cell.angle_beta   90.00
_cell.angle_gamma   90.00
#
_symmetry.space_group_name_H-M   'P 1'
#
loop_
_entity.id
_entity.type
_entity.pdbx_description
1 polymer ?
#
loop_
_entity_poly.entity_id
_entity_poly.type
_entity_poly.pdbx_seq_one_letter_code
_entity_poly.pdbx_strand_id
1 'polypeptide(L)'
;MHTSRRPRSCEPVRAAGVTTIALLIAATLCAARAGDMSIAPADLKAIGTIDTRFQSYNIEMVEVTGGRFWKSYPQTMHTIDERNRYSDRLPIDLANARLRKLAAALSPAYLRVSGTWANATFFADTDRAPGKPPGFDSVLSRDQWRGVIDFAHAVDAEIVTSFAISPGTRDADGMWTPNQAQRLIDATHSLGGRIVAAEFMNEPTLAATNGAPPGYDAKAYGRDFKIFREWTRRAVPETLIAGPGSVGDAPSRSGPGITTRDLLAASGLGADRFTYHHYNTLSPRCGGHDDPARALSQEWLARTDATLATYRALRDAFEPGKPIWLTETADAACGGNRWDKTFLDTFRYLDQLGRLARAGVQVVMHNTLAASDYGLLDEGTFRPRPNYWAALLWHRLMGTIVLDAGSAATPDLHLYAHCHPGGRGAVSVLAINTSRRASHALTLSGPAQRYTLHAARLQAATVQLNGKALALTDDDQLPRLGARVTPVGPVRLAPATITFLVFPAAEHPACR
;
A
#
# COMPACT_ATOMS: atom_id res chain seq x y z
N MET A 1 -41.77 49.66 -47.57
CA MET A 1 -42.95 49.13 -48.37
C MET A 1 -43.59 48.09 -47.45
N HIS A 2 -44.68 48.54 -46.83
CA HIS A 2 -46.09 48.12 -46.97
C HIS A 2 -46.28 46.64 -46.59
N THR A 3 -47.17 46.21 -45.70
CA THR A 3 -48.39 46.71 -45.01
C THR A 3 -48.79 45.62 -44.00
N SER A 4 -49.00 45.94 -42.75
CA SER A 4 -50.23 46.16 -42.03
C SER A 4 -51.43 45.21 -42.39
N ARG A 5 -51.87 44.47 -41.33
CA ARG A 5 -53.27 44.43 -40.88
C ARG A 5 -53.54 43.60 -39.66
N ARG A 6 -54.01 44.24 -38.60
CA ARG A 6 -54.91 43.75 -37.54
C ARG A 6 -56.37 44.04 -38.04
N PRO A 7 -57.43 43.78 -37.30
CA PRO A 7 -57.84 42.74 -36.36
C PRO A 7 -59.25 42.16 -36.64
N ARG A 8 -59.72 41.21 -35.80
CA ARG A 8 -61.17 41.20 -35.40
C ARG A 8 -61.40 40.38 -34.13
N SER A 9 -62.06 41.04 -33.22
CA SER A 9 -62.69 40.60 -31.96
C SER A 9 -63.98 39.81 -32.26
N CYS A 10 -64.37 38.88 -31.40
CA CYS A 10 -65.69 38.59 -30.94
C CYS A 10 -65.74 37.84 -29.65
N GLU A 11 -66.51 38.38 -28.76
CA GLU A 11 -66.88 37.95 -27.39
C GLU A 11 -68.09 36.98 -27.45
N PRO A 12 -68.75 36.62 -26.32
CA PRO A 12 -68.63 35.30 -25.66
C PRO A 12 -69.94 34.53 -25.64
N VAL A 13 -69.90 33.24 -25.35
CA VAL A 13 -71.13 32.46 -25.04
C VAL A 13 -70.88 31.69 -23.70
N ARG A 14 -71.91 31.86 -22.85
CA ARG A 14 -72.03 31.35 -21.49
C ARG A 14 -72.31 29.84 -21.39
N ALA A 15 -71.77 29.24 -20.38
CA ALA A 15 -72.29 28.27 -19.41
C ALA A 15 -72.69 26.88 -19.89
N ALA A 16 -72.03 25.89 -19.32
CA ALA A 16 -72.68 24.76 -18.62
C ALA A 16 -71.65 24.03 -17.81
N GLY A 17 -71.96 23.70 -16.56
CA GLY A 17 -71.13 23.06 -15.59
C GLY A 17 -70.80 21.62 -15.93
N VAL A 18 -69.51 21.25 -15.63
CA VAL A 18 -69.10 19.88 -15.57
C VAL A 18 -68.21 19.71 -14.33
N THR A 19 -68.64 18.79 -13.53
CA THR A 19 -68.08 18.27 -12.29
C THR A 19 -66.57 17.99 -12.39
N THR A 20 -65.79 18.64 -11.57
CA THR A 20 -64.32 18.41 -11.45
C THR A 20 -64.09 17.10 -10.71
N ILE A 21 -63.74 16.01 -11.38
CA ILE A 21 -63.17 14.80 -10.78
C ILE A 21 -61.68 15.09 -10.59
N ALA A 22 -61.27 15.30 -9.38
CA ALA A 22 -59.84 15.36 -9.00
C ALA A 22 -59.23 13.95 -9.08
N LEU A 23 -58.51 13.68 -10.14
CA LEU A 23 -57.61 12.53 -10.20
C LEU A 23 -56.39 12.81 -9.29
N LEU A 24 -56.39 12.27 -8.08
CA LEU A 24 -55.20 12.09 -7.30
C LEU A 24 -54.30 11.05 -7.96
N ILE A 25 -53.34 11.50 -8.78
CA ILE A 25 -52.19 10.67 -9.18
C ILE A 25 -51.31 10.50 -7.93
N ALA A 26 -51.49 9.41 -7.21
CA ALA A 26 -50.52 8.94 -6.24
C ALA A 26 -49.25 8.52 -7.01
N ALA A 27 -48.29 9.45 -7.12
CA ALA A 27 -46.92 9.12 -7.54
C ALA A 27 -46.33 8.21 -6.45
N THR A 28 -46.49 6.91 -6.61
CA THR A 28 -45.71 5.90 -5.89
C THR A 28 -44.26 6.07 -6.37
N LEU A 29 -43.50 6.83 -5.65
CA LEU A 29 -42.03 6.76 -5.72
C LEU A 29 -41.66 5.31 -5.41
N CYS A 30 -41.46 4.48 -6.43
CA CYS A 30 -40.67 3.29 -6.35
C CYS A 30 -39.25 3.76 -6.00
N ALA A 31 -38.98 3.92 -4.71
CA ALA A 31 -37.62 3.85 -4.22
C ALA A 31 -37.11 2.46 -4.62
N ALA A 32 -36.27 2.39 -5.65
CA ALA A 32 -35.52 1.19 -5.95
C ALA A 32 -34.85 0.79 -4.63
N ARG A 33 -35.35 -0.25 -3.99
CA ARG A 33 -34.65 -0.92 -2.89
C ARG A 33 -33.33 -1.33 -3.51
N ALA A 34 -32.23 -0.70 -3.10
CA ALA A 34 -30.90 -1.26 -3.27
C ALA A 34 -30.99 -2.70 -2.77
N GLY A 35 -30.74 -3.68 -3.64
CA GLY A 35 -30.92 -5.08 -3.31
C GLY A 35 -30.15 -5.36 -2.03
N ASP A 36 -30.85 -5.88 -1.03
CA ASP A 36 -30.24 -6.25 0.26
C ASP A 36 -29.15 -7.28 -0.03
N MET A 37 -27.89 -6.86 0.08
CA MET A 37 -26.74 -7.75 -0.05
C MET A 37 -26.72 -8.65 1.17
N SER A 38 -26.73 -9.97 0.94
CA SER A 38 -26.60 -10.97 2.00
C SER A 38 -25.21 -11.60 1.95
N ILE A 39 -24.63 -11.84 3.11
CA ILE A 39 -23.40 -12.61 3.25
C ILE A 39 -23.67 -13.87 4.06
N ALA A 40 -23.37 -15.03 3.46
CA ALA A 40 -23.39 -16.35 4.07
C ALA A 40 -21.95 -16.87 4.19
N PRO A 41 -21.27 -16.66 5.33
CA PRO A 41 -19.85 -16.92 5.44
C PRO A 41 -19.46 -18.39 5.23
N ALA A 42 -20.33 -19.34 5.54
CA ALA A 42 -20.11 -20.77 5.33
C ALA A 42 -19.97 -21.16 3.85
N ASP A 43 -20.64 -20.40 2.96
CA ASP A 43 -20.80 -20.74 1.54
C ASP A 43 -19.81 -20.01 0.63
N LEU A 44 -18.95 -19.15 1.18
CA LEU A 44 -17.97 -18.40 0.39
C LEU A 44 -16.94 -19.35 -0.23
N LYS A 45 -16.67 -19.19 -1.52
CA LYS A 45 -15.69 -20.02 -2.21
C LYS A 45 -14.27 -19.61 -1.81
N ALA A 46 -13.42 -20.57 -1.42
CA ALA A 46 -11.98 -20.32 -1.31
C ALA A 46 -11.39 -20.12 -2.71
N ILE A 47 -10.66 -19.01 -2.90
CA ILE A 47 -10.11 -18.61 -4.20
C ILE A 47 -8.59 -18.57 -4.24
N GLY A 48 -7.90 -18.72 -3.12
CA GLY A 48 -6.45 -18.75 -3.05
C GLY A 48 -5.91 -18.58 -1.65
N THR A 49 -4.59 -18.47 -1.61
CA THR A 49 -3.83 -18.19 -0.38
C THR A 49 -2.84 -17.07 -0.63
N ILE A 50 -2.55 -16.30 0.41
CA ILE A 50 -1.49 -15.30 0.45
C ILE A 50 -0.42 -15.71 1.45
N ASP A 51 0.76 -15.10 1.37
CA ASP A 51 1.86 -15.34 2.31
C ASP A 51 1.44 -14.96 3.74
N THR A 52 1.99 -15.61 4.76
CA THR A 52 1.77 -15.25 6.16
C THR A 52 2.28 -13.85 6.49
N ARG A 53 3.25 -13.36 5.73
CA ARG A 53 3.82 -11.99 5.75
C ARG A 53 3.23 -11.10 4.66
N PHE A 54 1.99 -11.37 4.21
CA PHE A 54 1.34 -10.61 3.15
C PHE A 54 1.37 -9.11 3.41
N GLN A 55 1.04 -8.70 4.62
CA GLN A 55 1.09 -7.32 5.05
C GLN A 55 2.45 -7.02 5.65
N SER A 56 3.26 -6.27 4.94
CA SER A 56 4.65 -5.94 5.28
C SER A 56 4.91 -4.45 5.13
N TYR A 57 6.13 -4.00 5.44
CA TYR A 57 6.46 -2.57 5.42
C TYR A 57 7.94 -2.32 5.08
N ASN A 58 8.21 -1.12 4.64
CA ASN A 58 9.54 -0.63 4.32
C ASN A 58 10.09 0.27 5.43
N ILE A 59 11.39 0.26 5.57
CA ILE A 59 12.22 1.32 6.15
C ILE A 59 13.20 1.71 5.04
N GLU A 60 13.13 2.95 4.58
CA GLU A 60 14.03 3.43 3.52
C GLU A 60 15.51 3.38 3.99
N MET A 61 16.44 3.09 3.09
CA MET A 61 17.86 3.09 3.42
C MET A 61 18.30 4.41 4.06
N VAL A 62 17.76 5.54 3.60
CA VAL A 62 18.04 6.86 4.18
C VAL A 62 17.46 7.03 5.58
N GLU A 63 16.46 6.25 5.97
CA GLU A 63 16.03 6.24 7.37
C GLU A 63 17.06 5.60 8.27
N VAL A 64 17.76 4.57 7.77
CA VAL A 64 18.82 3.88 8.51
C VAL A 64 20.12 4.69 8.57
N THR A 65 20.51 5.27 7.43
CA THR A 65 21.78 6.03 7.34
C THR A 65 21.68 7.45 7.89
N GLY A 66 20.46 7.99 7.94
CA GLY A 66 20.24 9.43 8.05
C GLY A 66 20.51 10.14 6.72
N GLY A 67 20.19 11.42 6.66
CA GLY A 67 20.38 12.25 5.47
C GLY A 67 19.12 12.97 5.02
N ARG A 68 19.09 13.38 3.76
CA ARG A 68 17.98 14.17 3.20
C ARG A 68 16.87 13.27 2.70
N PHE A 69 15.69 13.40 3.30
CA PHE A 69 14.49 12.63 2.92
C PHE A 69 13.29 13.54 2.70
N TRP A 70 12.20 12.99 2.18
CA TRP A 70 10.96 13.69 1.90
C TRP A 70 10.44 14.41 3.14
N LYS A 71 10.37 15.73 3.06
CA LYS A 71 9.89 16.58 4.16
C LYS A 71 8.39 16.38 4.35
N SER A 72 7.96 16.04 5.58
CA SER A 72 6.54 15.95 5.91
C SER A 72 5.83 17.28 5.76
N TYR A 73 4.57 17.27 5.29
CA TYR A 73 3.74 18.46 5.24
C TYR A 73 3.40 18.92 6.65
N PRO A 74 3.76 20.16 7.03
CA PRO A 74 3.32 20.74 8.30
C PRO A 74 1.81 20.98 8.26
N GLN A 75 1.18 20.97 9.44
CA GLN A 75 -0.28 21.19 9.55
C GLN A 75 -0.74 22.54 9.00
N THR A 76 0.13 23.54 9.00
CA THR A 76 -0.18 24.96 8.69
C THR A 76 0.43 25.47 7.38
N MET A 77 1.34 24.74 6.74
CA MET A 77 1.98 25.18 5.50
C MET A 77 1.24 24.70 4.25
N HIS A 78 1.08 25.63 3.31
CA HIS A 78 0.29 25.38 2.10
C HIS A 78 1.09 24.88 0.89
N THR A 79 2.43 25.00 0.88
CA THR A 79 3.25 24.57 -0.26
C THR A 79 4.60 24.00 0.18
N ILE A 80 4.84 22.73 -0.18
CA ILE A 80 6.18 22.21 -0.36
C ILE A 80 6.39 22.13 -1.87
N ASP A 81 7.38 22.85 -2.38
CA ASP A 81 7.76 22.82 -3.80
C ASP A 81 9.02 21.95 -4.02
N GLU A 82 9.45 21.84 -5.26
CA GLU A 82 10.62 21.04 -5.63
C GLU A 82 11.93 21.52 -4.96
N ARG A 83 12.02 22.78 -4.52
CA ARG A 83 13.24 23.36 -3.92
C ARG A 83 13.39 22.99 -2.47
N ASN A 84 12.26 22.79 -1.75
CA ASN A 84 12.26 22.51 -0.33
C ASN A 84 11.63 21.14 0.03
N ARG A 85 11.55 20.23 -0.95
CA ARG A 85 10.91 18.91 -0.81
C ARG A 85 11.61 17.94 0.15
N TYR A 86 12.84 18.22 0.53
CA TYR A 86 13.62 17.42 1.45
C TYR A 86 13.88 18.12 2.77
N SER A 87 14.04 17.36 3.83
CA SER A 87 14.62 17.80 5.11
C SER A 87 15.69 16.81 5.55
N ASP A 88 16.69 17.32 6.30
CA ASP A 88 17.67 16.46 6.95
C ASP A 88 17.01 15.70 8.10
N ARG A 89 17.36 14.45 8.24
CA ARG A 89 16.93 13.58 9.33
C ARG A 89 18.10 12.84 9.94
N LEU A 90 18.02 12.58 11.23
CA LEU A 90 18.91 11.63 11.90
C LEU A 90 18.53 10.19 11.52
N PRO A 91 19.47 9.23 11.66
CA PRO A 91 19.15 7.82 11.60
C PRO A 91 17.97 7.47 12.53
N ILE A 92 17.09 6.60 12.06
CA ILE A 92 15.96 6.11 12.85
C ILE A 92 16.47 5.30 14.06
N ASP A 93 15.90 5.55 15.24
CA ASP A 93 16.21 4.77 16.43
C ASP A 93 15.47 3.41 16.41
N LEU A 94 16.11 2.40 15.79
CA LEU A 94 15.59 1.04 15.70
C LEU A 94 15.60 0.28 17.05
N ALA A 95 16.24 0.84 18.09
CA ALA A 95 16.18 0.32 19.46
C ALA A 95 14.98 0.86 20.25
N ASN A 96 14.28 1.85 19.72
CA ASN A 96 13.15 2.49 20.41
C ASN A 96 12.07 1.49 20.80
N ALA A 97 11.74 1.43 22.08
CA ALA A 97 10.81 0.44 22.64
C ALA A 97 9.38 0.56 22.05
N ARG A 98 8.90 1.81 21.83
CA ARG A 98 7.57 2.05 21.21
C ARG A 98 7.56 1.56 19.78
N LEU A 99 8.57 1.89 18.98
CA LEU A 99 8.69 1.46 17.60
C LEU A 99 8.69 -0.08 17.50
N ARG A 100 9.52 -0.75 18.28
CA ARG A 100 9.59 -2.23 18.32
C ARG A 100 8.28 -2.85 18.75
N LYS A 101 7.64 -2.34 19.78
CA LYS A 101 6.31 -2.83 20.25
C LYS A 101 5.26 -2.73 19.15
N LEU A 102 5.21 -1.61 18.44
CA LEU A 102 4.21 -1.38 17.39
C LEU A 102 4.50 -2.20 16.14
N ALA A 103 5.75 -2.35 15.75
CA ALA A 103 6.14 -3.21 14.64
C ALA A 103 5.86 -4.69 14.96
N ALA A 104 6.21 -5.17 16.16
CA ALA A 104 5.92 -6.53 16.61
C ALA A 104 4.43 -6.86 16.63
N ALA A 105 3.55 -5.87 16.83
CA ALA A 105 2.11 -6.09 16.77
C ALA A 105 1.56 -6.32 15.34
N LEU A 106 2.39 -6.09 14.32
CA LEU A 106 2.10 -6.35 12.90
C LEU A 106 2.84 -7.59 12.36
N SER A 107 3.44 -8.39 13.23
CA SER A 107 4.26 -9.55 12.86
C SER A 107 3.46 -10.85 12.71
N PRO A 108 3.89 -11.77 11.85
CA PRO A 108 5.14 -11.76 11.10
C PRO A 108 5.10 -10.84 9.87
N ALA A 109 6.22 -10.24 9.49
CA ALA A 109 6.31 -9.33 8.35
C ALA A 109 7.64 -9.48 7.58
N TYR A 110 7.70 -8.99 6.35
CA TYR A 110 8.95 -8.62 5.70
C TYR A 110 9.27 -7.16 6.04
N LEU A 111 10.54 -6.93 6.36
CA LEU A 111 11.13 -5.60 6.50
C LEU A 111 11.98 -5.33 5.26
N ARG A 112 11.52 -4.49 4.35
CA ARG A 112 12.32 -4.10 3.20
C ARG A 112 13.13 -2.84 3.53
N VAL A 113 14.46 -2.99 3.56
CA VAL A 113 15.41 -1.88 3.71
C VAL A 113 16.03 -1.57 2.36
N SER A 114 15.49 -0.59 1.66
CA SER A 114 15.84 -0.28 0.26
C SER A 114 15.49 1.18 -0.07
N GLY A 115 14.87 1.42 -1.23
CA GLY A 115 14.51 2.74 -1.75
C GLY A 115 15.60 3.36 -2.61
N THR A 116 15.32 4.53 -3.17
CA THR A 116 16.22 5.23 -4.10
C THR A 116 17.64 5.42 -3.54
N TRP A 117 17.75 5.72 -2.24
CA TRP A 117 19.05 5.97 -1.58
C TRP A 117 19.91 4.71 -1.47
N ALA A 118 19.33 3.52 -1.45
CA ALA A 118 20.08 2.27 -1.41
C ALA A 118 20.98 2.09 -2.64
N ASN A 119 20.54 2.58 -3.80
CA ASN A 119 21.27 2.47 -5.06
C ASN A 119 22.66 3.13 -5.05
N ALA A 120 22.92 4.07 -4.14
CA ALA A 120 24.20 4.78 -4.02
C ALA A 120 24.73 4.81 -2.57
N THR A 121 24.36 3.83 -1.75
CA THR A 121 24.85 3.68 -0.38
C THR A 121 26.07 2.76 -0.34
N PHE A 122 27.18 3.25 0.20
CA PHE A 122 28.36 2.47 0.52
C PHE A 122 28.18 1.74 1.84
N PHE A 123 28.34 0.43 1.86
CA PHE A 123 28.43 -0.30 3.09
C PHE A 123 29.87 -0.27 3.64
N ALA A 124 30.06 0.41 4.76
CA ALA A 124 31.30 0.40 5.52
C ALA A 124 31.22 -0.68 6.60
N ASP A 125 32.04 -1.69 6.48
CA ASP A 125 32.15 -2.75 7.51
C ASP A 125 32.95 -2.26 8.71
N THR A 126 32.54 -1.12 9.25
CA THR A 126 33.07 -0.44 10.44
C THR A 126 31.93 0.12 11.28
N ASP A 127 32.09 0.14 12.61
CA ASP A 127 31.03 0.59 13.52
C ASP A 127 30.68 2.09 13.37
N ARG A 128 31.64 2.88 12.91
CA ARG A 128 31.40 4.30 12.58
C ARG A 128 31.50 4.50 11.09
N ALA A 129 30.56 5.26 10.55
CA ALA A 129 30.57 5.63 9.13
C ALA A 129 31.83 6.45 8.82
N PRO A 130 32.71 5.99 7.92
CA PRO A 130 33.82 6.80 7.41
C PRO A 130 33.30 7.92 6.53
N GLY A 131 34.21 8.77 6.06
CA GLY A 131 33.87 9.70 4.98
C GLY A 131 33.34 8.96 3.75
N LYS A 132 32.43 9.58 3.03
CA LYS A 132 31.78 9.03 1.85
C LYS A 132 32.81 8.79 0.71
N PRO A 133 32.98 7.55 0.22
CA PRO A 133 33.89 7.28 -0.89
C PRO A 133 33.37 7.87 -2.22
N PRO A 134 34.27 8.13 -3.19
CA PRO A 134 33.86 8.53 -4.54
C PRO A 134 32.88 7.54 -5.16
N GLY A 135 31.88 8.06 -5.87
CA GLY A 135 30.86 7.25 -6.56
C GLY A 135 29.72 6.75 -5.68
N PHE A 136 29.67 7.16 -4.39
CA PHE A 136 28.55 6.91 -3.48
C PHE A 136 27.98 8.21 -2.92
N ASP A 137 26.71 8.19 -2.51
CA ASP A 137 26.00 9.35 -1.97
C ASP A 137 25.78 9.29 -0.46
N SER A 138 25.80 8.11 0.13
CA SER A 138 25.66 7.87 1.56
C SER A 138 26.52 6.70 2.03
N VAL A 139 26.59 6.54 3.37
CA VAL A 139 27.35 5.46 4.01
C VAL A 139 26.46 4.77 5.03
N LEU A 140 26.37 3.46 4.93
CA LEU A 140 25.77 2.57 5.94
C LEU A 140 26.89 1.96 6.77
N SER A 141 26.96 2.24 8.06
CA SER A 141 27.93 1.62 8.95
C SER A 141 27.50 0.20 9.39
N ARG A 142 28.46 -0.60 9.86
CA ARG A 142 28.18 -1.91 10.44
C ARG A 142 27.24 -1.82 11.66
N ASP A 143 27.38 -0.78 12.46
CA ASP A 143 26.53 -0.56 13.64
C ASP A 143 25.08 -0.23 13.26
N GLN A 144 24.88 0.60 12.25
CA GLN A 144 23.53 0.88 11.71
C GLN A 144 22.87 -0.39 11.14
N TRP A 145 23.65 -1.22 10.42
CA TRP A 145 23.13 -2.48 9.88
C TRP A 145 22.84 -3.52 10.97
N ARG A 146 23.66 -3.56 12.03
CA ARG A 146 23.36 -4.35 13.24
C ARG A 146 22.02 -3.93 13.83
N GLY A 147 21.76 -2.62 13.92
CA GLY A 147 20.47 -2.10 14.37
C GLY A 147 19.27 -2.59 13.55
N VAL A 148 19.41 -2.75 12.21
CA VAL A 148 18.40 -3.35 11.34
C VAL A 148 18.18 -4.83 11.69
N ILE A 149 19.24 -5.60 11.86
CA ILE A 149 19.18 -7.02 12.21
C ILE A 149 18.52 -7.22 13.58
N ASP A 150 18.96 -6.47 14.58
CA ASP A 150 18.41 -6.51 15.94
C ASP A 150 16.93 -6.11 15.97
N PHE A 151 16.54 -5.12 15.16
CA PHE A 151 15.14 -4.75 15.01
C PHE A 151 14.34 -5.87 14.36
N ALA A 152 14.82 -6.44 13.26
CA ALA A 152 14.14 -7.52 12.55
C ALA A 152 13.88 -8.73 13.48
N HIS A 153 14.89 -9.14 14.26
CA HIS A 153 14.75 -10.20 15.27
C HIS A 153 13.73 -9.83 16.36
N ALA A 154 13.79 -8.60 16.88
CA ALA A 154 12.90 -8.16 17.97
C ALA A 154 11.43 -8.10 17.58
N VAL A 155 11.12 -7.99 16.27
CA VAL A 155 9.76 -7.82 15.77
C VAL A 155 9.30 -8.97 14.87
N ASP A 156 9.98 -10.11 14.85
CA ASP A 156 9.69 -11.24 13.95
C ASP A 156 9.51 -10.78 12.48
N ALA A 157 10.50 -10.03 11.98
CA ALA A 157 10.52 -9.61 10.58
C ALA A 157 11.69 -10.25 9.84
N GLU A 158 11.49 -10.53 8.56
CA GLU A 158 12.52 -11.04 7.66
C GLU A 158 13.03 -9.92 6.74
N ILE A 159 14.36 -9.79 6.60
CA ILE A 159 14.98 -8.68 5.88
C ILE A 159 14.93 -8.93 4.36
N VAL A 160 14.38 -7.96 3.64
CA VAL A 160 14.45 -7.81 2.18
C VAL A 160 15.25 -6.54 1.88
N THR A 161 16.15 -6.56 0.89
CA THR A 161 16.95 -5.38 0.55
C THR A 161 17.22 -5.27 -0.95
N SER A 162 17.88 -4.17 -1.36
CA SER A 162 18.49 -4.01 -2.67
C SER A 162 19.95 -3.57 -2.53
N PHE A 163 20.72 -3.67 -3.59
CA PHE A 163 22.15 -3.35 -3.56
C PHE A 163 22.48 -2.05 -4.30
N ALA A 164 23.62 -1.47 -3.94
CA ALA A 164 24.14 -0.31 -4.63
C ALA A 164 24.57 -0.65 -6.07
N ILE A 165 24.29 0.27 -6.99
CA ILE A 165 24.60 0.16 -8.42
C ILE A 165 25.33 1.40 -8.95
N SER A 166 25.67 2.32 -8.09
CA SER A 166 26.29 3.59 -8.38
C SER A 166 27.68 3.45 -9.04
N PRO A 167 28.28 4.55 -9.54
CA PRO A 167 29.64 4.49 -10.11
C PRO A 167 30.68 3.84 -9.21
N GLY A 168 30.55 3.94 -7.88
CA GLY A 168 31.46 3.32 -6.91
C GLY A 168 31.41 1.79 -6.85
N THR A 169 30.45 1.14 -7.51
CA THR A 169 30.33 -0.33 -7.56
C THR A 169 30.86 -0.94 -8.87
N ARG A 170 31.54 -0.12 -9.71
CA ARG A 170 31.95 -0.53 -11.05
C ARG A 170 33.44 -0.88 -11.13
N ASP A 171 33.74 -1.84 -12.02
CA ASP A 171 35.12 -2.11 -12.43
C ASP A 171 35.59 -1.12 -13.52
N ALA A 172 36.81 -1.33 -14.02
CA ALA A 172 37.42 -0.47 -15.07
C ALA A 172 36.65 -0.46 -16.40
N ASP A 173 35.89 -1.54 -16.68
CA ASP A 173 35.06 -1.69 -17.87
C ASP A 173 33.63 -1.16 -17.66
N GLY A 174 33.36 -0.56 -16.50
CA GLY A 174 32.05 -0.01 -16.13
C GLY A 174 30.99 -1.08 -15.79
N MET A 175 31.41 -2.32 -15.56
CA MET A 175 30.52 -3.41 -15.18
C MET A 175 30.28 -3.41 -13.67
N TRP A 176 29.07 -3.76 -13.25
CA TRP A 176 28.77 -3.93 -11.84
C TRP A 176 29.59 -5.06 -11.21
N THR A 177 30.08 -4.83 -10.00
CA THR A 177 30.79 -5.86 -9.21
C THR A 177 30.03 -6.17 -7.93
N PRO A 178 30.01 -7.44 -7.48
CA PRO A 178 29.28 -7.82 -6.25
C PRO A 178 30.01 -7.44 -4.96
N ASN A 179 31.15 -6.76 -5.00
CA ASN A 179 32.00 -6.53 -3.84
C ASN A 179 31.27 -5.87 -2.66
N GLN A 180 30.45 -4.85 -2.93
CA GLN A 180 29.68 -4.19 -1.88
C GLN A 180 28.53 -5.07 -1.36
N ALA A 181 27.86 -5.78 -2.24
CA ALA A 181 26.81 -6.73 -1.89
C ALA A 181 27.36 -7.88 -1.05
N GLN A 182 28.53 -8.45 -1.43
CA GLN A 182 29.19 -9.50 -0.68
C GLN A 182 29.55 -9.05 0.73
N ARG A 183 30.14 -7.86 0.89
CA ARG A 183 30.47 -7.31 2.22
C ARG A 183 29.22 -7.17 3.11
N LEU A 184 28.11 -6.70 2.56
CA LEU A 184 26.86 -6.58 3.31
C LEU A 184 26.33 -7.94 3.74
N ILE A 185 26.39 -8.95 2.86
CA ILE A 185 25.97 -10.33 3.17
C ILE A 185 26.87 -10.93 4.25
N ASP A 186 28.20 -10.83 4.12
CA ASP A 186 29.15 -11.38 5.07
C ASP A 186 28.97 -10.75 6.46
N ALA A 187 28.78 -9.42 6.50
CA ALA A 187 28.46 -8.72 7.74
C ALA A 187 27.13 -9.16 8.33
N THR A 188 26.11 -9.34 7.48
CA THR A 188 24.78 -9.83 7.91
C THR A 188 24.89 -11.18 8.59
N HIS A 189 25.58 -12.13 7.98
CA HIS A 189 25.80 -13.47 8.55
C HIS A 189 26.63 -13.40 9.85
N SER A 190 27.70 -12.60 9.86
CA SER A 190 28.57 -12.44 11.04
C SER A 190 27.83 -11.81 12.23
N LEU A 191 26.78 -11.03 11.97
CA LEU A 191 25.92 -10.42 12.97
C LEU A 191 24.69 -11.29 13.33
N GLY A 192 24.62 -12.53 12.81
CA GLY A 192 23.55 -13.47 13.09
C GLY A 192 22.24 -13.18 12.34
N GLY A 193 22.25 -12.29 11.34
CA GLY A 193 21.10 -11.96 10.51
C GLY A 193 21.07 -12.76 9.21
N ARG A 194 19.99 -12.57 8.43
CA ARG A 194 19.79 -13.15 7.10
C ARG A 194 19.02 -12.19 6.21
N ILE A 195 19.44 -12.05 4.96
CA ILE A 195 18.66 -11.39 3.89
C ILE A 195 17.92 -12.49 3.14
N VAL A 196 16.60 -12.54 3.29
CA VAL A 196 15.77 -13.62 2.72
C VAL A 196 15.43 -13.41 1.26
N ALA A 197 15.39 -12.15 0.81
CA ALA A 197 15.20 -11.79 -0.58
C ALA A 197 15.96 -10.50 -0.91
N ALA A 198 16.45 -10.41 -2.14
CA ALA A 198 17.16 -9.22 -2.60
C ALA A 198 16.73 -8.83 -4.02
N GLU A 199 16.50 -7.54 -4.23
CA GLU A 199 16.40 -6.89 -5.52
C GLU A 199 17.80 -6.43 -5.97
N PHE A 200 18.07 -6.48 -7.27
CA PHE A 200 19.36 -6.00 -7.78
C PHE A 200 19.57 -4.51 -7.48
N MET A 201 18.53 -3.71 -7.73
CA MET A 201 18.49 -2.27 -7.44
C MET A 201 17.06 -1.82 -7.20
N ASN A 202 16.88 -0.66 -6.60
CA ASN A 202 15.59 -0.02 -6.48
C ASN A 202 15.21 0.70 -7.79
N GLU A 203 13.99 0.46 -8.27
CA GLU A 203 13.33 1.19 -9.38
C GLU A 203 14.20 1.37 -10.65
N PRO A 204 14.60 0.30 -11.32
CA PRO A 204 15.47 0.37 -12.50
C PRO A 204 14.86 1.16 -13.67
N THR A 205 13.55 1.31 -13.73
CA THR A 205 12.87 2.17 -14.72
C THR A 205 13.21 3.65 -14.56
N LEU A 206 13.66 4.05 -13.37
CA LEU A 206 14.11 5.41 -13.03
C LEU A 206 15.63 5.53 -12.87
N ALA A 207 16.41 4.60 -13.41
CA ALA A 207 17.86 4.50 -13.20
C ALA A 207 18.60 5.82 -13.41
N ALA A 208 18.23 6.60 -14.43
CA ALA A 208 18.86 7.87 -14.75
C ALA A 208 18.82 8.90 -13.60
N THR A 209 17.85 8.80 -12.69
CA THR A 209 17.67 9.71 -11.54
C THR A 209 17.90 9.03 -10.20
N ASN A 210 18.12 7.72 -10.21
CA ASN A 210 18.18 6.88 -9.00
C ASN A 210 19.59 6.32 -8.76
N GLY A 211 20.64 7.09 -9.00
CA GLY A 211 22.01 6.76 -8.62
C GLY A 211 22.77 5.86 -9.59
N ALA A 212 22.19 5.44 -10.70
CA ALA A 212 22.90 4.69 -11.74
C ALA A 212 23.95 5.55 -12.45
N PRO A 213 25.00 4.95 -13.06
CA PRO A 213 25.95 5.68 -13.87
C PRO A 213 25.28 6.44 -15.03
N PRO A 214 25.85 7.55 -15.47
CA PRO A 214 25.36 8.26 -16.66
C PRO A 214 25.22 7.32 -17.89
N GLY A 215 24.11 7.43 -18.61
CA GLY A 215 23.84 6.61 -19.80
C GLY A 215 23.43 5.16 -19.51
N TYR A 216 23.09 4.83 -18.26
CA TYR A 216 22.59 3.52 -17.89
C TYR A 216 21.25 3.24 -18.58
N ASP A 217 21.20 2.13 -19.32
CA ASP A 217 20.07 1.71 -20.14
C ASP A 217 19.65 0.26 -19.82
N ALA A 218 18.65 -0.23 -20.52
CA ALA A 218 18.17 -1.60 -20.34
C ALA A 218 19.24 -2.66 -20.66
N LYS A 219 20.14 -2.40 -21.61
CA LYS A 219 21.24 -3.31 -21.97
C LYS A 219 22.27 -3.38 -20.83
N ALA A 220 22.62 -2.24 -20.25
CA ALA A 220 23.50 -2.17 -19.09
C ALA A 220 22.86 -2.90 -17.88
N TYR A 221 21.57 -2.65 -17.62
CA TYR A 221 20.83 -3.37 -16.60
C TYR A 221 20.88 -4.90 -16.83
N GLY A 222 20.58 -5.34 -18.04
CA GLY A 222 20.56 -6.78 -18.37
C GLY A 222 21.91 -7.47 -18.17
N ARG A 223 23.00 -6.80 -18.54
CA ARG A 223 24.36 -7.26 -18.31
C ARG A 223 24.67 -7.38 -16.81
N ASP A 224 24.40 -6.34 -16.05
CA ASP A 224 24.70 -6.24 -14.63
C ASP A 224 23.79 -7.19 -13.81
N PHE A 225 22.53 -7.32 -14.19
CA PHE A 225 21.59 -8.28 -13.55
C PHE A 225 22.05 -9.73 -13.73
N LYS A 226 22.65 -10.10 -14.86
CA LYS A 226 23.22 -11.44 -15.03
C LYS A 226 24.35 -11.70 -14.04
N ILE A 227 25.24 -10.72 -13.85
CA ILE A 227 26.32 -10.81 -12.85
C ILE A 227 25.71 -10.98 -11.44
N PHE A 228 24.73 -10.14 -11.10
CA PHE A 228 24.01 -10.21 -9.82
C PHE A 228 23.39 -11.59 -9.60
N ARG A 229 22.65 -12.10 -10.59
CA ARG A 229 21.98 -13.41 -10.52
C ARG A 229 22.98 -14.55 -10.34
N GLU A 230 24.05 -14.58 -11.13
CA GLU A 230 25.08 -15.61 -11.05
C GLU A 230 25.83 -15.56 -9.70
N TRP A 231 26.14 -14.38 -9.22
CA TRP A 231 26.72 -14.18 -7.90
C TRP A 231 25.79 -14.67 -6.79
N THR A 232 24.53 -14.24 -6.78
CA THR A 232 23.55 -14.63 -5.75
C THR A 232 23.39 -16.15 -5.71
N ARG A 233 23.20 -16.79 -6.86
CA ARG A 233 23.02 -18.26 -6.92
C ARG A 233 24.23 -19.03 -6.42
N ARG A 234 25.42 -18.49 -6.53
CA ARG A 234 26.67 -19.13 -6.10
C ARG A 234 27.03 -18.80 -4.65
N ALA A 235 26.95 -17.53 -4.28
CA ALA A 235 27.49 -17.03 -3.01
C ALA A 235 26.45 -17.07 -1.88
N VAL A 236 25.16 -16.91 -2.18
CA VAL A 236 24.07 -16.83 -1.18
C VAL A 236 22.80 -17.50 -1.70
N PRO A 237 22.86 -18.82 -2.02
CA PRO A 237 21.78 -19.55 -2.68
C PRO A 237 20.47 -19.58 -1.87
N GLU A 238 20.51 -19.30 -0.58
CA GLU A 238 19.34 -19.18 0.30
C GLU A 238 18.59 -17.85 0.15
N THR A 239 19.21 -16.84 -0.46
CA THR A 239 18.57 -15.55 -0.73
C THR A 239 17.75 -15.60 -2.01
N LEU A 240 16.46 -15.34 -1.92
CA LEU A 240 15.58 -15.26 -3.09
C LEU A 240 15.93 -14.05 -3.95
N ILE A 241 16.01 -14.24 -5.25
CA ILE A 241 16.14 -13.14 -6.20
C ILE A 241 14.75 -12.55 -6.43
N ALA A 242 14.57 -11.30 -6.08
CA ALA A 242 13.37 -10.52 -6.31
C ALA A 242 13.64 -9.49 -7.43
N GLY A 243 12.65 -9.22 -8.25
CA GLY A 243 12.81 -8.22 -9.31
C GLY A 243 11.70 -8.25 -10.36
N PRO A 244 11.67 -7.21 -11.21
CA PRO A 244 12.65 -6.10 -11.34
C PRO A 244 12.50 -4.95 -10.33
N GLY A 245 11.43 -4.86 -9.52
CA GLY A 245 11.19 -3.72 -8.63
C GLY A 245 10.90 -2.43 -9.36
N SER A 246 10.24 -2.53 -10.51
CA SER A 246 9.94 -1.39 -11.37
C SER A 246 8.78 -0.56 -10.84
N VAL A 247 8.85 0.77 -11.01
CA VAL A 247 7.71 1.67 -10.91
C VAL A 247 7.28 2.11 -12.31
N GLY A 248 6.02 2.38 -12.52
CA GLY A 248 5.34 2.68 -13.78
C GLY A 248 6.22 3.13 -14.94
N ASP A 249 5.93 2.66 -16.12
CA ASP A 249 6.67 2.93 -17.37
C ASP A 249 6.51 4.39 -17.88
N ALA A 250 6.15 5.32 -16.98
CA ALA A 250 6.00 6.73 -17.32
C ALA A 250 7.35 7.33 -17.73
N PRO A 251 7.40 8.12 -18.81
CA PRO A 251 8.61 8.85 -19.20
C PRO A 251 9.10 9.70 -18.03
N SER A 252 10.36 9.52 -17.63
CA SER A 252 10.98 10.43 -16.66
C SER A 252 11.09 11.83 -17.27
N ARG A 253 11.03 12.88 -16.42
CA ARG A 253 11.28 14.27 -16.88
C ARG A 253 12.65 14.48 -17.53
N SER A 254 13.56 13.52 -17.41
CA SER A 254 14.95 13.58 -17.87
C SER A 254 15.22 12.84 -19.18
N GLY A 255 14.19 12.35 -19.87
CA GLY A 255 14.32 11.59 -21.12
C GLY A 255 13.43 10.34 -21.15
N PRO A 256 13.48 9.52 -22.21
CA PRO A 256 12.76 8.26 -22.25
C PRO A 256 13.31 7.37 -21.14
N GLY A 257 12.46 7.07 -20.14
CA GLY A 257 12.77 6.10 -19.10
C GLY A 257 12.98 4.71 -19.68
N ILE A 258 13.66 3.84 -18.94
CA ILE A 258 13.77 2.42 -19.30
C ILE A 258 12.42 1.78 -19.04
N THR A 259 11.85 1.06 -20.03
CA THR A 259 10.59 0.34 -19.79
C THR A 259 10.84 -0.98 -19.07
N THR A 260 9.88 -1.42 -18.26
CA THR A 260 9.96 -2.74 -17.60
C THR A 260 10.11 -3.86 -18.62
N ARG A 261 9.46 -3.77 -19.77
CA ARG A 261 9.59 -4.74 -20.87
C ARG A 261 11.03 -4.84 -21.36
N ASP A 262 11.71 -3.71 -21.56
CA ASP A 262 13.10 -3.68 -22.04
C ASP A 262 14.06 -4.25 -21.01
N LEU A 263 13.83 -3.95 -19.71
CA LEU A 263 14.59 -4.56 -18.60
C LEU A 263 14.49 -6.09 -18.63
N LEU A 264 13.26 -6.63 -18.74
CA LEU A 264 13.01 -8.04 -18.74
C LEU A 264 13.59 -8.73 -19.97
N ALA A 265 13.46 -8.12 -21.15
CA ALA A 265 14.04 -8.63 -22.40
C ALA A 265 15.57 -8.66 -22.34
N ALA A 266 16.21 -7.64 -21.76
CA ALA A 266 17.67 -7.56 -21.69
C ALA A 266 18.28 -8.49 -20.62
N SER A 267 17.61 -8.64 -19.48
CA SER A 267 18.12 -9.43 -18.34
C SER A 267 17.85 -10.93 -18.48
N GLY A 268 16.78 -11.32 -19.16
CA GLY A 268 16.24 -12.68 -19.12
C GLY A 268 15.86 -13.11 -17.70
N LEU A 269 15.53 -12.21 -16.89
CA LEU A 269 15.34 -12.11 -15.43
C LEU A 269 15.75 -13.36 -14.62
N GLY A 270 14.93 -14.40 -14.53
CA GLY A 270 15.21 -15.59 -13.69
C GLY A 270 15.05 -15.30 -12.20
N ALA A 271 14.08 -14.45 -11.84
CA ALA A 271 13.75 -14.14 -10.46
C ALA A 271 12.93 -15.27 -9.80
N ASP A 272 13.02 -15.36 -8.47
CA ASP A 272 12.16 -16.23 -7.66
C ASP A 272 10.83 -15.56 -7.34
N ARG A 273 10.85 -14.22 -7.25
CA ARG A 273 9.70 -13.36 -7.00
C ARG A 273 9.67 -12.24 -8.03
N PHE A 274 8.54 -12.10 -8.71
CA PHE A 274 8.34 -10.96 -9.61
C PHE A 274 7.87 -9.76 -8.78
N THR A 275 8.62 -8.65 -8.80
CA THR A 275 8.33 -7.48 -7.97
C THR A 275 8.04 -6.24 -8.78
N TYR A 276 7.18 -5.38 -8.23
CA TYR A 276 6.84 -4.07 -8.78
C TYR A 276 6.49 -3.09 -7.67
N HIS A 277 6.47 -1.79 -8.00
CA HIS A 277 6.02 -0.72 -7.13
C HIS A 277 4.75 -0.08 -7.66
N HIS A 278 3.92 0.46 -6.76
CA HIS A 278 2.70 1.16 -7.12
C HIS A 278 2.41 2.33 -6.20
N TYR A 279 2.13 3.48 -6.81
CA TYR A 279 1.57 4.66 -6.17
C TYR A 279 0.39 5.14 -7.01
N ASN A 280 -0.71 5.54 -6.37
CA ASN A 280 -1.87 6.07 -7.08
C ASN A 280 -1.53 7.37 -7.82
N THR A 281 -0.57 8.16 -7.30
CA THR A 281 -0.16 9.45 -7.87
C THR A 281 1.26 9.84 -7.45
N LEU A 282 1.70 11.01 -7.94
CA LEU A 282 2.86 11.71 -7.41
C LEU A 282 2.41 12.77 -6.41
N SER A 283 3.15 12.92 -5.32
CA SER A 283 2.98 14.04 -4.40
C SER A 283 3.19 15.38 -5.10
N PRO A 284 2.52 16.46 -4.67
CA PRO A 284 2.82 17.82 -5.13
C PRO A 284 4.30 18.21 -5.00
N ARG A 285 5.07 17.57 -4.10
CA ARG A 285 6.54 17.74 -3.99
C ARG A 285 7.28 17.40 -5.28
N CYS A 286 6.73 16.50 -6.08
CA CYS A 286 7.29 16.05 -7.36
C CYS A 286 6.40 16.45 -8.56
N GLY A 287 5.59 17.49 -8.40
CA GLY A 287 4.75 18.02 -9.45
C GLY A 287 3.45 17.24 -9.70
N GLY A 288 3.03 16.39 -8.75
CA GLY A 288 1.72 15.76 -8.75
C GLY A 288 0.61 16.73 -8.32
N HIS A 289 -0.62 16.22 -8.32
CA HIS A 289 -1.79 16.96 -7.88
C HIS A 289 -2.42 16.28 -6.66
N ASP A 290 -2.70 17.11 -5.64
CA ASP A 290 -3.39 16.69 -4.42
C ASP A 290 -4.90 16.90 -4.60
N ASP A 291 -5.66 15.82 -4.76
CA ASP A 291 -7.12 15.86 -4.88
C ASP A 291 -7.81 14.90 -3.91
N PRO A 292 -7.96 15.29 -2.62
CA PRO A 292 -8.60 14.45 -1.62
C PRO A 292 -10.09 14.20 -1.89
N ALA A 293 -10.73 14.97 -2.79
CA ALA A 293 -12.12 14.74 -3.15
C ALA A 293 -12.29 13.42 -3.90
N ARG A 294 -11.31 13.03 -4.70
CA ARG A 294 -11.31 11.80 -5.51
C ARG A 294 -10.86 10.55 -4.77
N ALA A 295 -10.21 10.69 -3.61
CA ALA A 295 -9.55 9.58 -2.90
C ALA A 295 -10.45 8.37 -2.58
N LEU A 296 -11.78 8.56 -2.48
CA LEU A 296 -12.75 7.48 -2.28
C LEU A 296 -13.47 7.07 -3.57
N SER A 297 -13.10 7.63 -4.73
CA SER A 297 -13.72 7.23 -6.00
C SER A 297 -13.24 5.85 -6.44
N GLN A 298 -14.10 5.13 -7.13
CA GLN A 298 -13.76 3.84 -7.72
C GLN A 298 -12.57 3.95 -8.68
N GLU A 299 -12.49 5.04 -9.45
CA GLU A 299 -11.36 5.28 -10.36
C GLU A 299 -10.03 5.40 -9.59
N TRP A 300 -10.02 6.10 -8.45
CA TRP A 300 -8.81 6.23 -7.63
C TRP A 300 -8.39 4.91 -7.00
N LEU A 301 -9.33 4.22 -6.38
CA LEU A 301 -9.09 2.97 -5.67
C LEU A 301 -8.71 1.81 -6.61
N ALA A 302 -9.25 1.79 -7.84
CA ALA A 302 -8.94 0.75 -8.83
C ALA A 302 -7.61 0.96 -9.58
N ARG A 303 -6.86 2.03 -9.34
CA ARG A 303 -5.54 2.25 -9.96
C ARG A 303 -4.57 1.11 -9.68
N THR A 304 -4.65 0.53 -8.49
CA THR A 304 -3.84 -0.64 -8.14
C THR A 304 -4.14 -1.86 -9.03
N ASP A 305 -5.41 -2.05 -9.44
CA ASP A 305 -5.80 -3.16 -10.33
C ASP A 305 -5.22 -2.98 -11.73
N ALA A 306 -5.27 -1.75 -12.27
CA ALA A 306 -4.70 -1.42 -13.58
C ALA A 306 -3.17 -1.62 -13.60
N THR A 307 -2.49 -1.20 -12.55
CA THR A 307 -1.05 -1.42 -12.39
C THR A 307 -0.73 -2.90 -12.29
N LEU A 308 -1.45 -3.65 -11.45
CA LEU A 308 -1.26 -5.11 -11.33
C LEU A 308 -1.51 -5.82 -12.66
N ALA A 309 -2.54 -5.44 -13.42
CA ALA A 309 -2.81 -6.05 -14.72
C ALA A 309 -1.63 -5.89 -15.69
N THR A 310 -1.00 -4.71 -15.71
CA THR A 310 0.19 -4.44 -16.52
C THR A 310 1.37 -5.34 -16.11
N TYR A 311 1.70 -5.36 -14.82
CA TYR A 311 2.83 -6.15 -14.33
C TYR A 311 2.57 -7.66 -14.36
N ARG A 312 1.33 -8.08 -14.21
CA ARG A 312 0.95 -9.50 -14.39
C ARG A 312 1.14 -9.94 -15.84
N ALA A 313 0.75 -9.13 -16.82
CA ALA A 313 0.98 -9.43 -18.22
C ALA A 313 2.49 -9.53 -18.56
N LEU A 314 3.32 -8.67 -17.97
CA LEU A 314 4.77 -8.73 -18.11
C LEU A 314 5.34 -9.98 -17.41
N ARG A 315 4.90 -10.29 -16.18
CA ARG A 315 5.28 -11.51 -15.49
C ARG A 315 4.93 -12.76 -16.32
N ASP A 316 3.72 -12.85 -16.84
CA ASP A 316 3.26 -14.00 -17.62
C ASP A 316 4.03 -14.17 -18.92
N ALA A 317 4.47 -13.06 -19.54
CA ALA A 317 5.26 -13.09 -20.76
C ALA A 317 6.73 -13.48 -20.54
N PHE A 318 7.35 -13.08 -19.42
CA PHE A 318 8.79 -13.24 -19.18
C PHE A 318 9.14 -14.22 -18.06
N GLU A 319 8.29 -14.33 -17.04
CA GLU A 319 8.50 -15.12 -15.82
C GLU A 319 7.22 -15.89 -15.42
N PRO A 320 6.65 -16.72 -16.31
CA PRO A 320 5.34 -17.34 -16.10
C PRO A 320 5.26 -18.11 -14.79
N GLY A 321 4.16 -17.91 -14.06
CA GLY A 321 3.88 -18.60 -12.81
C GLY A 321 4.63 -18.10 -11.58
N LYS A 322 5.56 -17.15 -11.69
CA LYS A 322 6.27 -16.61 -10.51
C LYS A 322 5.33 -15.83 -9.59
N PRO A 323 5.44 -16.02 -8.27
CA PRO A 323 4.68 -15.23 -7.30
C PRO A 323 4.96 -13.73 -7.48
N ILE A 324 3.89 -12.92 -7.40
CA ILE A 324 3.99 -11.47 -7.50
C ILE A 324 4.02 -10.86 -6.11
N TRP A 325 4.99 -9.95 -5.87
CA TRP A 325 5.10 -9.11 -4.69
C TRP A 325 5.01 -7.64 -5.09
N LEU A 326 4.23 -6.86 -4.36
CA LEU A 326 4.25 -5.40 -4.41
C LEU A 326 5.20 -4.92 -3.32
N THR A 327 6.45 -4.62 -3.70
CA THR A 327 7.54 -4.37 -2.76
C THR A 327 7.63 -2.92 -2.28
N GLU A 328 6.85 -2.01 -2.90
CA GLU A 328 6.75 -0.63 -2.43
C GLU A 328 5.42 -0.02 -2.85
N THR A 329 4.65 0.52 -1.89
CA THR A 329 3.38 1.18 -2.18
C THR A 329 2.94 2.17 -1.10
N ALA A 330 2.31 3.26 -1.54
CA ALA A 330 1.51 4.17 -0.74
C ALA A 330 0.48 4.87 -1.65
N ASP A 331 -0.22 5.92 -1.17
CA ASP A 331 -1.09 6.69 -2.06
C ASP A 331 -0.27 7.52 -3.05
N ALA A 332 0.71 8.28 -2.57
CA ALA A 332 1.54 9.10 -3.43
C ALA A 332 3.03 8.83 -3.24
N ALA A 333 3.76 8.69 -4.36
CA ALA A 333 5.22 8.70 -4.35
C ALA A 333 5.76 10.04 -3.85
N CYS A 334 7.07 10.12 -3.56
CA CYS A 334 7.72 11.31 -3.02
C CYS A 334 7.20 11.72 -1.63
N GLY A 335 7.08 10.77 -0.71
CA GLY A 335 6.78 11.04 0.69
C GLY A 335 5.30 11.17 1.05
N GLY A 336 4.40 10.87 0.12
CA GLY A 336 2.97 10.90 0.35
C GLY A 336 2.29 12.24 0.09
N ASN A 337 0.98 12.25 0.05
CA ASN A 337 0.13 13.43 0.01
C ASN A 337 -0.10 13.98 1.42
N ARG A 338 -0.67 15.20 1.54
CA ARG A 338 -1.00 15.81 2.84
C ARG A 338 -1.99 14.98 3.65
N TRP A 339 -2.86 14.24 2.99
CA TRP A 339 -3.93 13.46 3.60
C TRP A 339 -3.56 11.97 3.81
N ASP A 340 -2.39 11.50 3.38
CA ASP A 340 -1.95 10.12 3.56
C ASP A 340 -1.82 9.72 5.05
N LYS A 341 -1.50 10.69 5.91
CA LYS A 341 -1.46 10.52 7.37
C LYS A 341 -2.82 10.62 8.07
N THR A 342 -3.94 10.58 7.32
CA THR A 342 -5.30 10.77 7.84
C THR A 342 -6.18 9.56 7.55
N PHE A 343 -7.38 9.54 8.17
CA PHE A 343 -8.35 8.46 7.94
C PHE A 343 -8.78 8.32 6.48
N LEU A 344 -8.62 9.36 5.67
CA LEU A 344 -8.97 9.32 4.25
C LEU A 344 -8.16 8.26 3.49
N ASP A 345 -6.85 8.14 3.76
CA ASP A 345 -6.01 7.13 3.11
C ASP A 345 -6.26 5.71 3.63
N THR A 346 -6.88 5.57 4.79
CA THR A 346 -7.17 4.25 5.37
C THR A 346 -8.09 3.41 4.46
N PHE A 347 -8.95 4.06 3.70
CA PHE A 347 -9.81 3.40 2.71
C PHE A 347 -8.98 2.78 1.60
N ARG A 348 -8.07 3.57 0.98
CA ARG A 348 -7.17 3.06 -0.05
C ARG A 348 -6.28 1.94 0.50
N TYR A 349 -5.72 2.13 1.69
CA TYR A 349 -4.83 1.15 2.30
C TYR A 349 -5.48 -0.23 2.44
N LEU A 350 -6.67 -0.31 3.03
CA LEU A 350 -7.39 -1.58 3.23
C LEU A 350 -8.00 -2.11 1.92
N ASP A 351 -8.52 -1.23 1.07
CA ASP A 351 -9.06 -1.62 -0.23
C ASP A 351 -7.99 -2.23 -1.14
N GLN A 352 -6.79 -1.65 -1.15
CA GLN A 352 -5.64 -2.20 -1.87
C GLN A 352 -5.24 -3.57 -1.36
N LEU A 353 -5.14 -3.77 -0.03
CA LEU A 353 -4.85 -5.09 0.53
C LEU A 353 -5.90 -6.12 0.10
N GLY A 354 -7.19 -5.77 0.18
CA GLY A 354 -8.28 -6.66 -0.22
C GLY A 354 -8.26 -7.00 -1.71
N ARG A 355 -8.06 -6.02 -2.58
CA ARG A 355 -7.95 -6.21 -4.05
C ARG A 355 -6.77 -7.11 -4.40
N LEU A 356 -5.61 -6.83 -3.83
CA LEU A 356 -4.38 -7.54 -4.16
C LEU A 356 -4.39 -8.98 -3.60
N ALA A 357 -4.92 -9.21 -2.40
CA ALA A 357 -5.13 -10.55 -1.85
C ALA A 357 -6.07 -11.37 -2.74
N ARG A 358 -7.21 -10.82 -3.11
CA ARG A 358 -8.19 -11.45 -4.02
C ARG A 358 -7.58 -11.75 -5.39
N ALA A 359 -6.66 -10.93 -5.85
CA ALA A 359 -5.95 -11.12 -7.11
C ALA A 359 -4.75 -12.08 -7.02
N GLY A 360 -4.41 -12.62 -5.83
CA GLY A 360 -3.34 -13.60 -5.64
C GLY A 360 -1.93 -13.00 -5.56
N VAL A 361 -1.80 -11.70 -5.32
CA VAL A 361 -0.52 -11.09 -4.93
C VAL A 361 -0.13 -11.66 -3.58
N GLN A 362 1.14 -12.06 -3.41
CA GLN A 362 1.56 -12.79 -2.23
C GLN A 362 2.02 -11.89 -1.10
N VAL A 363 2.61 -10.73 -1.39
CA VAL A 363 3.13 -9.78 -0.39
C VAL A 363 2.87 -8.34 -0.85
N VAL A 364 2.53 -7.48 0.11
CA VAL A 364 2.36 -6.03 -0.07
C VAL A 364 3.17 -5.31 1.01
N MET A 365 4.18 -4.54 0.60
CA MET A 365 5.06 -3.79 1.49
C MET A 365 4.72 -2.31 1.45
N HIS A 366 4.12 -1.81 2.52
CA HIS A 366 3.74 -0.40 2.64
C HIS A 366 4.96 0.50 2.84
N ASN A 367 5.03 1.58 2.12
CA ASN A 367 6.06 2.61 2.26
C ASN A 367 5.50 3.79 3.07
N THR A 368 5.94 4.00 4.33
CA THR A 368 6.94 3.29 5.12
C THR A 368 6.38 2.91 6.50
N LEU A 369 7.22 2.28 7.37
CA LEU A 369 6.83 2.08 8.77
C LEU A 369 6.69 3.43 9.51
N ALA A 370 7.67 4.34 9.38
CA ALA A 370 7.73 5.55 10.22
C ALA A 370 8.44 6.75 9.55
N ALA A 371 8.19 7.04 8.28
CA ALA A 371 8.78 8.22 7.65
C ALA A 371 7.79 8.98 6.78
N SER A 372 7.98 10.31 6.71
CA SER A 372 7.23 11.25 5.90
C SER A 372 5.71 11.17 6.12
N ASP A 373 4.87 11.56 5.13
CA ASP A 373 3.42 11.60 5.33
C ASP A 373 2.75 10.24 5.16
N TYR A 374 3.34 9.33 4.39
CA TYR A 374 2.79 8.00 4.15
C TYR A 374 3.09 6.96 5.25
N GLY A 375 3.98 7.25 6.22
CA GLY A 375 4.32 6.32 7.29
C GLY A 375 3.11 5.82 8.08
N LEU A 376 3.11 4.55 8.49
CA LEU A 376 2.13 3.99 9.41
C LEU A 376 2.19 4.66 10.78
N LEU A 377 3.38 5.05 11.19
CA LEU A 377 3.69 5.76 12.43
C LEU A 377 4.17 7.18 12.12
N ASP A 378 4.00 8.06 13.08
CA ASP A 378 4.55 9.41 13.02
C ASP A 378 6.07 9.38 13.16
N GLU A 379 6.78 10.10 12.29
CA GLU A 379 8.24 10.06 12.19
C GLU A 379 8.96 10.50 13.47
N GLY A 380 8.45 11.54 14.15
CA GLY A 380 9.12 12.11 15.33
C GLY A 380 8.75 11.44 16.63
N THR A 381 7.57 10.85 16.72
CA THR A 381 6.99 10.36 17.99
C THR A 381 6.69 8.87 17.97
N PHE A 382 6.73 8.23 16.82
CA PHE A 382 6.25 6.86 16.58
C PHE A 382 4.80 6.63 17.04
N ARG A 383 3.97 7.67 17.10
CA ARG A 383 2.56 7.50 17.41
C ARG A 383 1.83 6.89 16.22
N PRO A 384 0.91 5.93 16.46
CA PRO A 384 0.10 5.31 15.41
C PRO A 384 -0.74 6.33 14.64
N ARG A 385 -0.67 6.28 13.32
CA ARG A 385 -1.56 6.99 12.41
C ARG A 385 -2.77 6.11 12.06
N PRO A 386 -3.81 6.63 11.40
CA PRO A 386 -5.00 5.85 11.04
C PRO A 386 -4.70 4.55 10.30
N ASN A 387 -3.75 4.56 9.37
CA ASN A 387 -3.34 3.36 8.62
C ASN A 387 -2.70 2.28 9.52
N TYR A 388 -2.01 2.65 10.59
CA TYR A 388 -1.49 1.67 11.54
C TYR A 388 -2.61 0.89 12.23
N TRP A 389 -3.69 1.56 12.65
CA TRP A 389 -4.83 0.90 13.29
C TRP A 389 -5.57 -0.03 12.32
N ALA A 390 -5.67 0.38 11.05
CA ALA A 390 -6.20 -0.45 9.99
C ALA A 390 -5.31 -1.67 9.73
N ALA A 391 -4.00 -1.48 9.68
CA ALA A 391 -3.00 -2.53 9.54
C ALA A 391 -3.12 -3.55 10.68
N LEU A 392 -3.25 -3.08 11.91
CA LEU A 392 -3.40 -3.92 13.10
C LEU A 392 -4.71 -4.75 13.06
N LEU A 393 -5.81 -4.17 12.58
CA LEU A 393 -7.08 -4.92 12.40
C LEU A 393 -6.97 -5.94 11.27
N TRP A 394 -6.38 -5.55 10.13
CA TRP A 394 -6.13 -6.50 9.04
C TRP A 394 -5.31 -7.69 9.54
N HIS A 395 -4.17 -7.42 10.15
CA HIS A 395 -3.27 -8.45 10.67
C HIS A 395 -3.98 -9.42 11.65
N ARG A 396 -4.83 -8.90 12.53
CA ARG A 396 -5.51 -9.71 13.55
C ARG A 396 -6.73 -10.48 13.03
N LEU A 397 -7.35 -10.00 11.96
CA LEU A 397 -8.66 -10.47 11.55
C LEU A 397 -8.65 -11.18 10.19
N MET A 398 -7.75 -10.82 9.26
CA MET A 398 -7.72 -11.37 7.91
C MET A 398 -6.60 -12.41 7.79
N GLY A 399 -6.96 -13.68 7.73
CA GLY A 399 -5.99 -14.78 7.62
C GLY A 399 -5.51 -15.00 6.18
N THR A 400 -4.73 -16.04 5.99
CA THR A 400 -4.03 -16.29 4.71
C THR A 400 -4.89 -16.94 3.63
N ILE A 401 -5.99 -17.61 3.98
CA ILE A 401 -6.91 -18.20 3.01
C ILE A 401 -7.91 -17.13 2.58
N VAL A 402 -7.93 -16.83 1.29
CA VAL A 402 -8.79 -15.81 0.68
C VAL A 402 -10.08 -16.45 0.19
N LEU A 403 -11.20 -15.83 0.56
CA LEU A 403 -12.54 -16.24 0.18
C LEU A 403 -13.16 -15.21 -0.77
N ASP A 404 -14.02 -15.67 -1.68
CA ASP A 404 -14.77 -14.79 -2.58
C ASP A 404 -16.00 -14.21 -1.88
N ALA A 405 -15.93 -12.96 -1.48
CA ALA A 405 -17.06 -12.23 -0.92
C ALA A 405 -18.09 -11.79 -1.99
N GLY A 406 -17.88 -12.14 -3.26
CA GLY A 406 -18.68 -11.67 -4.37
C GLY A 406 -18.42 -10.19 -4.73
N SER A 407 -19.25 -9.68 -5.64
CA SER A 407 -19.27 -8.26 -6.00
C SER A 407 -20.40 -7.56 -5.25
N ALA A 408 -20.10 -6.41 -4.67
CA ALA A 408 -21.15 -5.60 -4.06
C ALA A 408 -22.13 -5.09 -5.10
N ALA A 409 -23.40 -4.91 -4.70
CA ALA A 409 -24.46 -4.42 -5.57
C ALA A 409 -24.25 -2.95 -6.02
N THR A 410 -23.35 -2.23 -5.31
CA THR A 410 -23.07 -0.82 -5.58
C THR A 410 -21.56 -0.59 -5.68
N PRO A 411 -21.11 0.34 -6.53
CA PRO A 411 -19.67 0.59 -6.75
C PRO A 411 -18.96 1.23 -5.56
N ASP A 412 -19.70 1.72 -4.56
CA ASP A 412 -19.17 2.38 -3.37
C ASP A 412 -19.20 1.48 -2.11
N LEU A 413 -19.48 0.19 -2.26
CA LEU A 413 -19.36 -0.82 -1.23
C LEU A 413 -18.40 -1.93 -1.69
N HIS A 414 -17.25 -2.06 -1.02
CA HIS A 414 -16.27 -3.08 -1.34
C HIS A 414 -16.27 -4.16 -0.25
N LEU A 415 -16.25 -5.43 -0.66
CA LEU A 415 -16.24 -6.58 0.24
C LEU A 415 -15.04 -7.48 -0.03
N TYR A 416 -14.39 -7.90 1.05
CA TYR A 416 -13.28 -8.86 1.04
C TYR A 416 -13.49 -9.86 2.15
N ALA A 417 -13.21 -11.14 1.90
CA ALA A 417 -13.38 -12.18 2.90
C ALA A 417 -12.16 -13.09 2.98
N HIS A 418 -11.81 -13.47 4.21
CA HIS A 418 -10.72 -14.39 4.51
C HIS A 418 -11.13 -15.36 5.60
N CYS A 419 -10.47 -16.49 5.70
CA CYS A 419 -10.53 -17.27 6.93
C CYS A 419 -10.01 -16.41 8.08
N HIS A 420 -10.67 -16.46 9.23
CA HIS A 420 -10.19 -15.79 10.44
C HIS A 420 -9.03 -16.56 11.07
N PRO A 421 -7.89 -15.92 11.43
CA PRO A 421 -6.73 -16.65 11.95
C PRO A 421 -6.95 -17.25 13.36
N GLY A 422 -7.93 -16.74 14.11
CA GLY A 422 -8.15 -17.11 15.51
C GLY A 422 -9.16 -18.22 15.79
N GLY A 423 -9.64 -18.97 14.77
CA GLY A 423 -10.65 -19.99 15.03
C GLY A 423 -10.91 -20.95 13.87
N ARG A 424 -11.06 -22.24 14.16
CA ARG A 424 -11.41 -23.25 13.14
C ARG A 424 -12.80 -22.97 12.58
N GLY A 425 -12.90 -22.91 11.24
CA GLY A 425 -14.14 -22.61 10.53
C GLY A 425 -14.58 -21.15 10.59
N ALA A 426 -13.88 -20.30 11.32
CA ALA A 426 -14.24 -18.89 11.43
C ALA A 426 -13.89 -18.09 10.17
N VAL A 427 -14.72 -17.11 9.83
CA VAL A 427 -14.58 -16.26 8.64
C VAL A 427 -14.58 -14.79 9.06
N SER A 428 -13.71 -14.01 8.43
CA SER A 428 -13.69 -12.55 8.52
C SER A 428 -14.13 -11.92 7.21
N VAL A 429 -14.95 -10.88 7.29
CA VAL A 429 -15.38 -10.07 6.15
C VAL A 429 -15.04 -8.62 6.42
N LEU A 430 -14.32 -7.99 5.51
CA LEU A 430 -14.07 -6.55 5.48
C LEU A 430 -15.07 -5.89 4.54
N ALA A 431 -15.85 -4.95 5.03
CA ALA A 431 -16.79 -4.12 4.29
C ALA A 431 -16.35 -2.66 4.34
N ILE A 432 -16.06 -2.07 3.19
CA ILE A 432 -15.63 -0.67 3.04
C ILE A 432 -16.73 0.10 2.34
N ASN A 433 -17.40 1.00 3.06
CA ASN A 433 -18.35 1.93 2.46
C ASN A 433 -17.62 3.22 2.11
N THR A 434 -17.33 3.42 0.83
CA THR A 434 -16.63 4.61 0.30
C THR A 434 -17.56 5.78 0.03
N SER A 435 -18.88 5.57 0.08
CA SER A 435 -19.86 6.65 -0.09
C SER A 435 -19.73 7.66 1.05
N ARG A 436 -19.63 8.93 0.69
CA ARG A 436 -19.59 10.02 1.69
C ARG A 436 -20.98 10.37 2.25
N ARG A 437 -22.08 9.83 1.65
CA ARG A 437 -23.48 10.22 1.96
C ARG A 437 -24.39 9.03 2.19
N ALA A 438 -24.25 7.95 1.39
CA ALA A 438 -25.12 6.81 1.44
C ALA A 438 -24.70 5.78 2.48
N SER A 439 -25.68 5.24 3.22
CA SER A 439 -25.50 4.01 4.01
C SER A 439 -25.87 2.81 3.15
N HIS A 440 -25.19 1.70 3.37
CA HIS A 440 -25.54 0.40 2.78
C HIS A 440 -26.04 -0.55 3.86
N ALA A 441 -26.89 -1.50 3.48
CA ALA A 441 -27.31 -2.60 4.31
C ALA A 441 -26.60 -3.88 3.90
N LEU A 442 -26.10 -4.63 4.86
CA LEU A 442 -25.53 -5.96 4.68
C LEU A 442 -26.28 -6.94 5.59
N THR A 443 -26.99 -7.90 5.01
CA THR A 443 -27.72 -8.91 5.79
C THR A 443 -26.79 -10.05 6.14
N LEU A 444 -26.64 -10.32 7.44
CA LEU A 444 -25.80 -11.38 7.99
C LEU A 444 -26.62 -12.65 8.17
N SER A 445 -26.14 -13.78 7.67
CA SER A 445 -26.78 -15.10 7.89
C SER A 445 -26.44 -15.72 9.24
N GLY A 446 -25.45 -15.19 9.95
CA GLY A 446 -24.99 -15.63 11.28
C GLY A 446 -24.62 -14.45 12.18
N PRO A 447 -24.53 -14.67 13.51
CA PRO A 447 -24.05 -13.63 14.43
C PRO A 447 -22.57 -13.32 14.17
N ALA A 448 -22.21 -12.04 14.32
CA ALA A 448 -20.86 -11.58 14.06
C ALA A 448 -20.30 -10.69 15.18
N GLN A 449 -18.98 -10.68 15.30
CA GLN A 449 -18.22 -9.68 16.06
C GLN A 449 -17.85 -8.55 15.10
N ARG A 450 -18.32 -7.33 15.39
CA ARG A 450 -18.15 -6.17 14.51
C ARG A 450 -17.11 -5.20 15.05
N TYR A 451 -16.24 -4.75 14.16
CA TYR A 451 -15.20 -3.75 14.40
C TYR A 451 -15.34 -2.65 13.34
N THR A 452 -15.87 -1.49 13.71
CA THR A 452 -16.10 -0.39 12.77
C THR A 452 -15.14 0.77 13.06
N LEU A 453 -14.28 1.07 12.08
CA LEU A 453 -13.44 2.26 12.07
C LEU A 453 -14.21 3.43 11.46
N HIS A 454 -14.15 4.57 12.12
CA HIS A 454 -14.65 5.84 11.61
C HIS A 454 -13.88 7.01 12.23
N ALA A 455 -14.05 8.21 11.65
CA ALA A 455 -13.52 9.44 12.19
C ALA A 455 -14.54 10.57 12.08
N ALA A 456 -14.37 11.62 12.87
CA ALA A 456 -15.25 12.79 12.84
C ALA A 456 -15.19 13.53 11.48
N ARG A 457 -14.04 13.45 10.80
CA ARG A 457 -13.79 13.97 9.45
C ARG A 457 -12.88 12.99 8.72
N LEU A 458 -13.03 12.86 7.40
CA LEU A 458 -12.16 11.99 6.60
C LEU A 458 -10.68 12.34 6.76
N GLN A 459 -10.33 13.61 6.76
CA GLN A 459 -8.95 14.08 6.97
C GLN A 459 -8.57 14.24 8.46
N ALA A 460 -9.17 13.46 9.37
CA ALA A 460 -8.73 13.41 10.76
C ALA A 460 -7.50 12.52 10.91
N ALA A 461 -6.55 12.96 11.73
CA ALA A 461 -5.38 12.16 12.10
C ALA A 461 -5.69 11.11 13.20
N THR A 462 -6.90 11.13 13.77
CA THR A 462 -7.36 10.21 14.80
C THR A 462 -8.56 9.43 14.31
N VAL A 463 -8.66 8.18 14.70
CA VAL A 463 -9.76 7.28 14.34
C VAL A 463 -10.39 6.66 15.60
N GLN A 464 -11.63 6.23 15.47
CA GLN A 464 -12.37 5.53 16.50
C GLN A 464 -12.70 4.11 16.05
N LEU A 465 -12.66 3.18 16.98
CA LEU A 465 -13.15 1.82 16.82
C LEU A 465 -14.44 1.65 17.64
N ASN A 466 -15.55 1.37 16.97
CA ASN A 466 -16.87 1.24 17.61
C ASN A 466 -17.23 2.43 18.52
N GLY A 467 -16.82 3.66 18.15
CA GLY A 467 -17.09 4.89 18.90
C GLY A 467 -16.08 5.22 20.00
N LYS A 468 -15.03 4.39 20.20
CA LYS A 468 -13.93 4.68 21.14
C LYS A 468 -12.70 5.11 20.38
N ALA A 469 -12.08 6.21 20.80
CA ALA A 469 -10.84 6.68 20.19
C ALA A 469 -9.72 5.63 20.32
N LEU A 470 -8.97 5.42 19.25
CA LEU A 470 -7.79 4.58 19.25
C LEU A 470 -6.55 5.43 19.54
N ALA A 471 -5.92 5.14 20.65
CA ALA A 471 -4.66 5.75 21.08
C ALA A 471 -3.90 4.74 21.93
N LEU A 472 -2.58 4.90 22.00
CA LEU A 472 -1.78 4.19 23.01
C LEU A 472 -2.17 4.70 24.40
N THR A 473 -2.01 3.85 25.41
CA THR A 473 -2.09 4.26 26.80
C THR A 473 -0.86 5.13 27.18
N ASP A 474 -0.85 5.74 28.34
CA ASP A 474 0.25 6.59 28.81
C ASP A 474 1.58 5.80 28.95
N ASP A 475 1.51 4.49 29.15
CA ASP A 475 2.64 3.54 29.20
C ASP A 475 2.89 2.82 27.86
N ASP A 476 2.45 3.43 26.76
CA ASP A 476 2.65 2.93 25.40
C ASP A 476 2.08 1.54 25.10
N GLN A 477 1.01 1.13 25.81
CA GLN A 477 0.33 -0.12 25.49
C GLN A 477 -0.71 0.08 24.39
N LEU A 478 -0.89 -0.95 23.56
CA LEU A 478 -1.99 -1.00 22.60
C LEU A 478 -3.31 -1.12 23.33
N PRO A 479 -4.34 -0.35 22.94
CA PRO A 479 -5.66 -0.47 23.53
C PRO A 479 -6.28 -1.82 23.19
N ARG A 480 -7.18 -2.31 24.07
CA ARG A 480 -8.01 -3.48 23.74
C ARG A 480 -8.93 -3.13 22.57
N LEU A 481 -8.79 -3.85 21.46
CA LEU A 481 -9.69 -3.75 20.31
C LEU A 481 -10.98 -4.54 20.59
N GLY A 482 -11.98 -3.86 21.14
CA GLY A 482 -13.25 -4.50 21.52
C GLY A 482 -14.22 -4.64 20.35
N ALA A 483 -14.72 -5.85 20.10
CA ALA A 483 -15.80 -6.08 19.17
C ALA A 483 -17.15 -5.62 19.73
N ARG A 484 -18.10 -5.35 18.83
CA ARG A 484 -19.54 -5.30 19.13
C ARG A 484 -20.19 -6.59 18.65
N VAL A 485 -20.90 -7.29 19.53
CA VAL A 485 -21.74 -8.42 19.10
C VAL A 485 -22.86 -7.88 18.22
N THR A 486 -23.06 -8.51 17.07
CA THR A 486 -24.06 -8.15 16.08
C THR A 486 -24.88 -9.41 15.75
N PRO A 487 -26.20 -9.38 15.97
CA PRO A 487 -27.06 -10.55 15.69
C PRO A 487 -27.21 -10.79 14.19
N VAL A 488 -27.83 -11.92 13.85
CA VAL A 488 -28.31 -12.23 12.50
C VAL A 488 -29.26 -11.13 12.00
N GLY A 489 -29.22 -10.83 10.72
CA GLY A 489 -30.08 -9.81 10.09
C GLY A 489 -29.32 -8.62 9.51
N PRO A 490 -30.02 -7.55 9.18
CA PRO A 490 -29.43 -6.42 8.49
C PRO A 490 -28.52 -5.57 9.40
N VAL A 491 -27.33 -5.29 8.90
CA VAL A 491 -26.37 -4.37 9.50
C VAL A 491 -26.23 -3.14 8.64
N ARG A 492 -26.41 -1.98 9.22
CA ARG A 492 -26.19 -0.71 8.56
C ARG A 492 -24.69 -0.37 8.55
N LEU A 493 -24.15 -0.20 7.38
CA LEU A 493 -22.81 0.33 7.13
C LEU A 493 -22.95 1.84 6.86
N ALA A 494 -22.58 2.67 7.81
CA ALA A 494 -22.72 4.12 7.71
C ALA A 494 -21.81 4.70 6.58
N PRO A 495 -22.09 5.92 6.10
CA PRO A 495 -21.22 6.56 5.12
C PRO A 495 -19.78 6.69 5.62
N ALA A 496 -18.82 6.53 4.71
CA ALA A 496 -17.40 6.66 4.98
C ALA A 496 -16.94 5.89 6.24
N THR A 497 -17.29 4.59 6.30
CA THR A 497 -16.87 3.68 7.37
C THR A 497 -16.22 2.42 6.82
N ILE A 498 -15.35 1.84 7.62
CA ILE A 498 -14.67 0.58 7.36
C ILE A 498 -15.07 -0.39 8.47
N THR A 499 -15.64 -1.53 8.10
CA THR A 499 -16.18 -2.49 9.06
C THR A 499 -15.61 -3.87 8.82
N PHE A 500 -15.00 -4.46 9.85
CA PHE A 500 -14.69 -5.88 9.89
C PHE A 500 -15.79 -6.61 10.63
N LEU A 501 -16.21 -7.75 10.09
CA LEU A 501 -17.18 -8.68 10.65
C LEU A 501 -16.50 -10.04 10.81
N VAL A 502 -16.38 -10.53 12.01
CA VAL A 502 -15.86 -11.88 12.28
C VAL A 502 -17.03 -12.78 12.64
N PHE A 503 -17.14 -13.91 11.96
CA PHE A 503 -18.14 -14.95 12.16
C PHE A 503 -17.47 -16.17 12.80
N PRO A 504 -17.44 -16.25 14.16
CA PRO A 504 -16.70 -17.31 14.84
C PRO A 504 -17.27 -18.71 14.59
N ALA A 505 -18.59 -18.79 14.36
CA ALA A 505 -19.34 -20.01 14.14
C ALA A 505 -19.77 -20.16 12.67
N ALA A 506 -18.97 -19.71 11.72
CA ALA A 506 -19.27 -19.86 10.29
C ALA A 506 -19.15 -21.31 9.81
N GLU A 507 -18.34 -22.12 10.50
CA GLU A 507 -18.09 -23.54 10.17
C GLU A 507 -17.59 -23.76 8.74
N HIS A 508 -16.89 -22.77 8.20
CA HIS A 508 -16.42 -22.79 6.81
C HIS A 508 -15.41 -23.93 6.58
N PRO A 509 -15.61 -24.81 5.58
CA PRO A 509 -14.80 -26.02 5.42
C PRO A 509 -13.33 -25.74 5.07
N ALA A 510 -13.02 -24.66 4.36
CA ALA A 510 -11.65 -24.29 4.03
C ALA A 510 -10.90 -23.59 5.18
N CYS A 511 -11.56 -23.15 6.25
CA CYS A 511 -10.98 -22.42 7.37
C CYS A 511 -10.64 -23.33 8.56
N ARG A 512 -10.03 -24.50 8.33
CA ARG A 512 -9.75 -25.53 9.33
C ARG A 512 -8.34 -25.49 9.88
#